data_79b34d70f29253680a10e4b6dff52634
#
_entry.id   79b34d70f29253680a10e4b6dff52634
#
_cell.length_a   1.000
_cell.length_b   1.000
_cell.length_c   1.000
_cell.angle_alpha   90.00
_cell.angle_beta   90.00
_cell.angle_gamma   90.00
#
_symmetry.space_group_name_H-M   'P 1'
#
loop_
_entity.id
_entity.type
_entity.pdbx_description
1 polymer ?
#
loop_
_entity_poly.entity_id
_entity_poly.type
_entity_poly.pdbx_seq_one_letter_code
_entity_poly.pdbx_strand_id
1 'polypeptide(L)'
;MLLELFKDVMIQVQQGEGARPARTVPLLSQLTMQRDIDGSTPLHLAASLDWWPEAWIVSERFKHIWPWSKSIATLLLDANICSAYQPDNKGLYPIHIAALADNLDVTKVLLQRCPDCATLRDGEGRTFLHVATLPGTDWFFQNKVACYASRQPKLSLVLNVQDNNGDTALHHAVRMGNLEVFNCLVRNPKLDLSIPNKDDLTPLDLSRSKIPYQSISYKSNPRVVMSRTLLLVGAPAGGSRSDLFREKYIIGKIDEKKVSEYLVNTTQAMGIVSVLIATVTFASAFTLPGGYYQSASDGGVPGTPILARSYAFHAFILADTLAFICSCLATFSLVFAGVPAVDHFIRLKHSNISMRLLFASEISLMASFALGLYLVLAPTAHAIAITVCAISSGAFLFGSMDEAMHMLYDLNTPRARLGIRRLLST
;
A
#
# COMPACT_ATOMS: atom_id res chain seq x y z
N MET A 1 23.90 -27.79 -8.87
CA MET A 1 25.21 -27.43 -9.48
C MET A 1 25.63 -26.01 -9.11
N LEU A 2 24.94 -24.89 -9.52
CA LEU A 2 25.34 -23.52 -9.14
C LEU A 2 25.28 -23.28 -7.62
N LEU A 3 24.30 -23.81 -6.89
CA LEU A 3 24.19 -23.74 -5.44
C LEU A 3 25.32 -24.49 -4.70
N GLU A 4 25.79 -25.61 -5.25
CA GLU A 4 26.94 -26.33 -4.72
C GLU A 4 28.25 -25.59 -5.00
N LEU A 5 28.38 -25.02 -6.20
CA LEU A 5 29.51 -24.15 -6.54
C LEU A 5 29.55 -22.90 -5.65
N PHE A 6 28.40 -22.33 -5.33
CA PHE A 6 28.27 -21.24 -4.35
C PHE A 6 28.74 -21.67 -2.95
N LYS A 7 28.36 -22.89 -2.50
CA LYS A 7 28.82 -23.43 -1.23
C LYS A 7 30.35 -23.62 -1.20
N ASP A 8 30.90 -24.13 -2.27
CA ASP A 8 32.35 -24.38 -2.36
C ASP A 8 33.16 -23.10 -2.38
N VAL A 9 32.69 -22.08 -3.12
CA VAL A 9 33.30 -20.75 -3.12
C VAL A 9 33.19 -20.07 -1.75
N MET A 10 32.08 -20.26 -1.05
CA MET A 10 31.87 -19.70 0.30
C MET A 10 32.75 -20.38 1.33
N ILE A 11 32.92 -21.70 1.26
CA ILE A 11 33.81 -22.45 2.16
C ILE A 11 35.28 -22.01 1.96
N GLN A 12 35.70 -21.79 0.70
CA GLN A 12 37.06 -21.32 0.40
C GLN A 12 37.31 -19.88 0.86
N VAL A 13 36.30 -18.99 0.77
CA VAL A 13 36.40 -17.59 1.26
C VAL A 13 36.48 -17.54 2.80
N GLN A 14 35.74 -18.43 3.50
CA GLN A 14 35.81 -18.50 4.96
C GLN A 14 37.13 -19.09 5.49
N GLN A 15 37.78 -19.95 4.70
CA GLN A 15 39.07 -20.54 5.08
C GLN A 15 40.29 -19.67 4.70
N GLY A 16 40.10 -18.56 3.98
CA GLY A 16 41.16 -17.80 3.34
C GLY A 16 41.37 -16.38 3.83
N GLU A 17 41.18 -16.04 5.09
CA GLU A 17 41.57 -14.70 5.62
C GLU A 17 43.09 -14.43 5.61
N GLY A 18 43.92 -15.30 5.05
CA GLY A 18 45.38 -15.17 5.12
C GLY A 18 46.19 -15.16 3.83
N ALA A 19 45.67 -15.64 2.69
CA ALA A 19 46.45 -15.63 1.44
C ALA A 19 45.54 -15.77 0.21
N ARG A 20 45.50 -14.76 -0.67
CA ARG A 20 44.91 -14.89 -2.01
C ARG A 20 45.90 -15.68 -2.89
N PRO A 21 45.69 -16.95 -3.22
CA PRO A 21 46.54 -17.62 -4.17
C PRO A 21 46.22 -17.14 -5.60
N ALA A 22 47.23 -16.69 -6.30
CA ALA A 22 47.16 -16.15 -7.68
C ALA A 22 46.47 -17.07 -8.72
N ARG A 23 46.18 -18.32 -8.37
CA ARG A 23 45.49 -19.30 -9.25
C ARG A 23 43.98 -19.31 -9.14
N THR A 24 43.36 -18.73 -8.12
CA THR A 24 41.90 -18.76 -7.92
C THR A 24 41.15 -17.65 -8.69
N VAL A 25 41.81 -16.56 -9.01
CA VAL A 25 41.21 -15.42 -9.72
C VAL A 25 40.74 -15.76 -11.16
N PRO A 26 41.53 -16.45 -12.00
CA PRO A 26 41.10 -16.79 -13.36
C PRO A 26 39.98 -17.86 -13.37
N LEU A 27 39.97 -18.78 -12.42
CA LEU A 27 38.88 -19.76 -12.29
C LEU A 27 37.57 -19.09 -11.86
N LEU A 28 37.64 -18.19 -10.88
CA LEU A 28 36.48 -17.45 -10.40
C LEU A 28 35.88 -16.57 -11.51
N SER A 29 36.72 -15.90 -12.33
CA SER A 29 36.24 -15.08 -13.43
C SER A 29 35.54 -15.91 -14.53
N GLN A 30 35.96 -17.13 -14.78
CA GLN A 30 35.28 -18.04 -15.70
C GLN A 30 33.94 -18.52 -15.13
N LEU A 31 33.88 -18.81 -13.83
CA LEU A 31 32.66 -19.25 -13.16
C LEU A 31 31.58 -18.15 -13.12
N THR A 32 31.98 -16.88 -13.06
CA THR A 32 31.03 -15.75 -13.05
C THR A 32 30.25 -15.57 -14.36
N MET A 33 30.72 -16.17 -15.46
CA MET A 33 30.10 -16.08 -16.79
C MET A 33 29.30 -17.32 -17.17
N GLN A 34 29.28 -18.36 -16.32
CA GLN A 34 28.46 -19.53 -16.56
C GLN A 34 26.99 -19.16 -16.51
N ARG A 35 26.21 -19.80 -17.40
CA ARG A 35 24.78 -19.58 -17.52
C ARG A 35 24.02 -20.85 -17.19
N ASP A 36 22.91 -20.71 -16.51
CA ASP A 36 21.95 -21.79 -16.30
C ASP A 36 21.01 -21.96 -17.53
N ILE A 37 19.97 -22.79 -17.38
CA ILE A 37 18.98 -23.08 -18.41
C ILE A 37 18.22 -21.81 -18.83
N ASP A 38 17.99 -20.88 -17.89
CA ASP A 38 17.32 -19.60 -18.11
C ASP A 38 18.28 -18.52 -18.63
N GLY A 39 19.57 -18.86 -18.82
CA GLY A 39 20.61 -17.92 -19.21
C GLY A 39 21.10 -17.05 -18.05
N SER A 40 20.68 -17.34 -16.82
CA SER A 40 21.05 -16.56 -15.63
C SER A 40 22.48 -16.86 -15.20
N THR A 41 23.24 -15.83 -14.87
CA THR A 41 24.60 -15.94 -14.31
C THR A 41 24.54 -16.01 -12.78
N PRO A 42 25.62 -16.39 -12.09
CA PRO A 42 25.69 -16.37 -10.62
C PRO A 42 25.32 -15.00 -10.03
N LEU A 43 25.57 -13.91 -10.74
CA LEU A 43 25.19 -12.57 -10.27
C LEU A 43 23.66 -12.33 -10.35
N HIS A 44 22.96 -12.92 -11.33
CA HIS A 44 21.48 -12.92 -11.36
C HIS A 44 20.91 -13.64 -10.14
N LEU A 45 21.48 -14.81 -9.80
CA LEU A 45 21.07 -15.57 -8.61
C LEU A 45 21.34 -14.79 -7.32
N ALA A 46 22.52 -14.18 -7.20
CA ALA A 46 22.82 -13.32 -6.05
C ALA A 46 21.88 -12.12 -5.94
N ALA A 47 21.43 -11.57 -7.07
CA ALA A 47 20.48 -10.47 -7.14
C ALA A 47 19.06 -10.88 -6.74
N SER A 48 18.65 -12.13 -7.04
CA SER A 48 17.33 -12.67 -6.72
C SER A 48 17.17 -13.11 -5.26
N LEU A 49 18.29 -13.29 -4.53
CA LEU A 49 18.26 -13.69 -3.13
C LEU A 49 17.68 -12.55 -2.29
N ASP A 50 16.38 -12.61 -2.10
CA ASP A 50 15.67 -11.71 -1.20
C ASP A 50 15.79 -12.18 0.25
N TRP A 51 15.59 -11.25 1.17
CA TRP A 51 15.51 -11.58 2.57
C TRP A 51 14.20 -12.30 2.86
N TRP A 52 14.25 -13.60 3.08
CA TRP A 52 13.10 -14.42 3.42
C TRP A 52 12.72 -14.25 4.91
N PRO A 53 11.49 -13.79 5.23
CA PRO A 53 11.06 -13.58 6.63
C PRO A 53 10.96 -14.87 7.44
N GLU A 54 10.91 -16.06 6.80
CA GLU A 54 10.83 -17.34 7.50
C GLU A 54 12.09 -17.67 8.32
N ALA A 55 13.23 -17.03 8.02
CA ALA A 55 14.43 -17.12 8.85
C ALA A 55 14.27 -16.46 10.24
N TRP A 56 13.21 -15.70 10.47
CA TRP A 56 12.90 -15.08 11.76
C TRP A 56 12.48 -16.10 12.82
N ILE A 57 11.98 -17.26 12.40
CA ILE A 57 11.51 -18.34 13.29
C ILE A 57 12.67 -19.28 13.67
N VAL A 58 13.77 -19.28 12.95
CA VAL A 58 14.91 -20.19 13.18
C VAL A 58 16.06 -19.44 13.84
N SER A 59 15.97 -19.35 15.15
CA SER A 59 17.03 -19.10 16.13
C SER A 59 17.96 -17.87 15.98
N GLU A 60 18.22 -17.21 17.12
CA GLU A 60 19.18 -16.10 17.31
C GLU A 60 20.60 -16.37 16.78
N ARG A 61 20.92 -17.61 16.44
CA ARG A 61 22.21 -18.04 15.89
C ARG A 61 22.50 -17.49 14.48
N PHE A 62 21.49 -17.01 13.73
CA PHE A 62 21.66 -16.55 12.35
C PHE A 62 21.74 -15.02 12.19
N LYS A 63 21.66 -14.26 13.26
CA LYS A 63 21.84 -12.78 13.21
C LYS A 63 23.20 -12.32 12.66
N HIS A 64 24.22 -13.17 12.72
CA HIS A 64 25.56 -12.87 12.21
C HIS A 64 25.77 -13.22 10.72
N ILE A 65 24.77 -13.77 10.04
CA ILE A 65 24.85 -14.22 8.63
C ILE A 65 24.28 -13.17 7.66
N TRP A 66 23.85 -12.06 8.16
CA TRP A 66 23.02 -11.05 7.56
C TRP A 66 23.51 -10.32 6.29
N PRO A 67 24.78 -10.14 5.95
CA PRO A 67 25.16 -9.35 4.77
C PRO A 67 25.48 -10.18 3.52
N TRP A 68 25.00 -11.43 3.41
CA TRP A 68 25.53 -12.40 2.45
C TRP A 68 25.22 -12.07 0.99
N SER A 69 24.01 -11.64 0.63
CA SER A 69 23.69 -11.30 -0.77
C SER A 69 24.54 -10.12 -1.26
N LYS A 70 24.71 -9.11 -0.43
CA LYS A 70 25.60 -7.97 -0.71
C LYS A 70 27.05 -8.40 -0.82
N SER A 71 27.49 -9.28 0.08
CA SER A 71 28.85 -9.80 0.11
C SER A 71 29.14 -10.65 -1.11
N ILE A 72 28.22 -11.55 -1.50
CA ILE A 72 28.33 -12.40 -2.68
C ILE A 72 28.36 -11.57 -3.97
N ALA A 73 27.42 -10.62 -4.13
CA ALA A 73 27.38 -9.74 -5.29
C ALA A 73 28.68 -8.92 -5.40
N THR A 74 29.22 -8.44 -4.30
CA THR A 74 30.50 -7.71 -4.28
C THR A 74 31.65 -8.58 -4.73
N LEU A 75 31.74 -9.82 -4.21
CA LEU A 75 32.79 -10.78 -4.57
C LEU A 75 32.72 -11.17 -6.06
N LEU A 76 31.52 -11.39 -6.59
CA LEU A 76 31.33 -11.72 -8.01
C LEU A 76 31.74 -10.55 -8.91
N LEU A 77 31.40 -9.31 -8.53
CA LEU A 77 31.79 -8.11 -9.26
C LEU A 77 33.28 -7.81 -9.15
N ASP A 78 33.90 -8.07 -8.00
CA ASP A 78 35.35 -7.95 -7.82
C ASP A 78 36.12 -8.98 -8.67
N ALA A 79 35.53 -10.18 -8.86
CA ALA A 79 36.10 -11.19 -9.73
C ALA A 79 35.94 -10.87 -11.22
N ASN A 80 34.75 -10.36 -11.60
CA ASN A 80 34.46 -10.00 -12.98
C ASN A 80 33.33 -8.96 -13.07
N ILE A 81 33.68 -7.73 -13.27
CA ILE A 81 32.74 -6.61 -13.41
C ILE A 81 31.82 -6.75 -14.64
N CYS A 82 32.28 -7.44 -15.71
CA CYS A 82 31.49 -7.65 -16.91
C CYS A 82 30.25 -8.53 -16.68
N SER A 83 30.20 -9.28 -15.58
CA SER A 83 29.02 -10.08 -15.20
C SER A 83 27.77 -9.23 -14.96
N ALA A 84 27.94 -7.95 -14.57
CA ALA A 84 26.84 -7.00 -14.40
C ALA A 84 26.11 -6.66 -15.70
N TYR A 85 26.77 -6.83 -16.84
CA TYR A 85 26.27 -6.46 -18.17
C TYR A 85 25.84 -7.68 -19.01
N GLN A 86 25.68 -8.84 -18.39
CA GLN A 86 25.20 -10.05 -19.05
C GLN A 86 23.70 -10.15 -18.89
N PRO A 87 22.90 -10.19 -19.99
CA PRO A 87 21.47 -10.45 -19.91
C PRO A 87 21.18 -11.95 -19.80
N ASP A 88 20.09 -12.31 -19.18
CA ASP A 88 19.51 -13.65 -19.25
C ASP A 88 18.76 -13.88 -20.59
N ASN A 89 18.10 -15.04 -20.75
CA ASN A 89 17.33 -15.37 -21.97
C ASN A 89 16.10 -14.48 -22.20
N LYS A 90 15.65 -13.74 -21.17
CA LYS A 90 14.56 -12.75 -21.25
C LYS A 90 15.07 -11.32 -21.47
N GLY A 91 16.40 -11.15 -21.58
CA GLY A 91 17.06 -9.86 -21.69
C GLY A 91 17.17 -9.09 -20.36
N LEU A 92 16.89 -9.76 -19.24
CA LEU A 92 17.02 -9.14 -17.91
C LEU A 92 18.48 -9.16 -17.48
N TYR A 93 18.99 -8.04 -17.02
CA TYR A 93 20.31 -7.92 -16.42
C TYR A 93 20.24 -8.13 -14.89
N PRO A 94 21.34 -8.40 -14.20
CA PRO A 94 21.34 -8.56 -12.74
C PRO A 94 20.67 -7.42 -11.97
N ILE A 95 20.78 -6.18 -12.47
CA ILE A 95 20.13 -5.02 -11.86
C ILE A 95 18.59 -5.07 -11.96
N HIS A 96 18.05 -5.64 -13.04
CA HIS A 96 16.60 -5.84 -13.20
C HIS A 96 16.10 -6.90 -12.24
N ILE A 97 16.86 -7.99 -12.06
CA ILE A 97 16.53 -9.04 -11.08
C ILE A 97 16.58 -8.50 -9.65
N ALA A 98 17.62 -7.71 -9.32
CA ALA A 98 17.70 -7.07 -8.01
C ALA A 98 16.52 -6.12 -7.76
N ALA A 99 16.06 -5.41 -8.80
CA ALA A 99 14.91 -4.52 -8.73
C ALA A 99 13.58 -5.30 -8.59
N LEU A 100 13.43 -6.42 -9.29
CA LEU A 100 12.27 -7.30 -9.22
C LEU A 100 12.14 -7.95 -7.83
N ALA A 101 13.27 -8.36 -7.24
CA ALA A 101 13.35 -8.91 -5.89
C ALA A 101 13.33 -7.84 -4.79
N ASP A 102 13.21 -6.57 -5.12
CA ASP A 102 13.35 -5.41 -4.21
C ASP A 102 14.62 -5.45 -3.33
N ASN A 103 15.68 -6.10 -3.85
CA ASN A 103 16.96 -6.24 -3.15
C ASN A 103 17.77 -4.94 -3.24
N LEU A 104 17.52 -4.06 -2.27
CA LEU A 104 18.15 -2.75 -2.21
C LEU A 104 19.67 -2.81 -2.05
N ASP A 105 20.18 -3.80 -1.30
CA ASP A 105 21.60 -3.89 -1.00
C ASP A 105 22.42 -4.28 -2.24
N VAL A 106 21.96 -5.26 -2.99
CA VAL A 106 22.60 -5.64 -4.27
C VAL A 106 22.42 -4.52 -5.30
N THR A 107 21.25 -3.87 -5.36
CA THR A 107 21.03 -2.72 -6.24
C THR A 107 22.03 -1.59 -5.95
N LYS A 108 22.28 -1.27 -4.67
CA LYS A 108 23.29 -0.26 -4.28
C LYS A 108 24.69 -0.66 -4.72
N VAL A 109 25.07 -1.93 -4.53
CA VAL A 109 26.39 -2.43 -4.95
C VAL A 109 26.56 -2.29 -6.46
N LEU A 110 25.56 -2.73 -7.24
CA LEU A 110 25.59 -2.62 -8.70
C LEU A 110 25.71 -1.16 -9.15
N LEU A 111 24.89 -0.26 -8.61
CA LEU A 111 24.93 1.17 -8.96
C LEU A 111 26.21 1.88 -8.51
N GLN A 112 26.88 1.41 -7.46
CA GLN A 112 28.14 1.95 -6.97
C GLN A 112 29.33 1.49 -7.82
N ARG A 113 29.35 0.19 -8.21
CA ARG A 113 30.46 -0.43 -8.96
C ARG A 113 30.31 -0.24 -10.47
N CYS A 114 29.07 -0.26 -10.96
CA CYS A 114 28.69 -0.21 -12.36
C CYS A 114 27.58 0.83 -12.57
N PRO A 115 27.87 2.15 -12.51
CA PRO A 115 26.84 3.19 -12.63
C PRO A 115 26.02 3.11 -13.92
N ASP A 116 26.65 2.67 -15.02
CA ASP A 116 26.02 2.54 -16.34
C ASP A 116 24.95 1.45 -16.38
N CYS A 117 24.95 0.51 -15.40
CA CYS A 117 23.90 -0.48 -15.27
C CYS A 117 22.50 0.15 -15.08
N ALA A 118 22.44 1.38 -14.56
CA ALA A 118 21.19 2.10 -14.36
C ALA A 118 20.41 2.33 -15.66
N THR A 119 21.11 2.44 -16.80
CA THR A 119 20.53 2.74 -18.12
C THR A 119 20.25 1.51 -18.98
N LEU A 120 20.63 0.32 -18.50
CA LEU A 120 20.37 -0.93 -19.21
C LEU A 120 18.88 -1.15 -19.40
N ARG A 121 18.52 -1.69 -20.55
CA ARG A 121 17.15 -1.99 -20.94
C ARG A 121 17.00 -3.50 -21.18
N ASP A 122 15.93 -4.07 -20.64
CA ASP A 122 15.57 -5.47 -20.89
C ASP A 122 14.97 -5.66 -22.29
N GLY A 123 14.49 -6.87 -22.59
CA GLY A 123 13.86 -7.20 -23.87
C GLY A 123 12.59 -6.39 -24.18
N GLU A 124 11.93 -5.82 -23.15
CA GLU A 124 10.76 -4.94 -23.29
C GLU A 124 11.14 -3.45 -23.29
N GLY A 125 12.44 -3.13 -23.28
CA GLY A 125 12.95 -1.73 -23.23
C GLY A 125 12.84 -1.10 -21.85
N ARG A 126 12.54 -1.87 -20.80
CA ARG A 126 12.39 -1.40 -19.43
C ARG A 126 13.75 -1.23 -18.75
N THR A 127 13.90 -0.18 -17.98
CA THR A 127 15.02 -0.03 -17.03
C THR A 127 14.68 -0.72 -15.71
N PHE A 128 15.68 -0.89 -14.85
CA PHE A 128 15.47 -1.44 -13.50
C PHE A 128 14.38 -0.69 -12.70
N LEU A 129 14.21 0.63 -12.97
CA LEU A 129 13.19 1.43 -12.29
C LEU A 129 11.77 1.05 -12.74
N HIS A 130 11.55 0.72 -14.01
CA HIS A 130 10.27 0.16 -14.49
C HIS A 130 9.99 -1.17 -13.81
N VAL A 131 10.98 -2.04 -13.73
CA VAL A 131 10.84 -3.37 -13.11
C VAL A 131 10.56 -3.25 -11.61
N ALA A 132 11.20 -2.29 -10.92
CA ALA A 132 10.94 -2.00 -9.52
C ALA A 132 9.51 -1.52 -9.19
N THR A 133 8.72 -1.15 -10.23
CA THR A 133 7.30 -0.79 -10.03
C THR A 133 6.36 -1.98 -10.08
N LEU A 134 6.83 -3.13 -10.56
CA LEU A 134 6.02 -4.34 -10.65
C LEU A 134 5.71 -4.87 -9.25
N PRO A 135 4.51 -5.44 -9.04
CA PRO A 135 4.20 -6.03 -7.74
C PRO A 135 5.11 -7.22 -7.49
N GLY A 136 5.85 -7.17 -6.39
CA GLY A 136 6.60 -8.33 -5.91
C GLY A 136 5.69 -9.35 -5.24
N THR A 137 6.28 -10.46 -4.78
CA THR A 137 5.56 -11.55 -4.13
C THR A 137 5.15 -11.24 -2.70
N ASP A 138 5.85 -10.34 -2.02
CA ASP A 138 5.64 -10.04 -0.61
C ASP A 138 4.97 -8.69 -0.39
N TRP A 139 3.84 -8.69 0.32
CA TRP A 139 3.01 -7.51 0.57
C TRP A 139 3.54 -6.56 1.66
N PHE A 140 4.49 -7.01 2.51
CA PHE A 140 4.95 -6.24 3.67
C PHE A 140 6.15 -5.30 3.43
N PHE A 141 7.03 -5.56 2.44
CA PHE A 141 8.34 -4.89 2.38
C PHE A 141 8.73 -4.41 0.98
N GLN A 142 7.77 -4.01 0.17
CA GLN A 142 8.01 -3.68 -1.23
C GLN A 142 8.38 -2.21 -1.44
N ASN A 143 9.07 -1.96 -2.56
CA ASN A 143 9.34 -0.63 -3.11
C ASN A 143 10.59 0.09 -2.59
N LYS A 144 11.47 -0.58 -1.86
CA LYS A 144 12.73 0.01 -1.36
C LYS A 144 13.61 0.51 -2.49
N VAL A 145 13.75 -0.30 -3.56
CA VAL A 145 14.57 0.01 -4.73
C VAL A 145 14.01 1.21 -5.48
N ALA A 146 12.71 1.24 -5.78
CA ALA A 146 12.07 2.35 -6.47
C ALA A 146 12.16 3.66 -5.65
N CYS A 147 11.88 3.59 -4.35
CA CYS A 147 11.98 4.73 -3.45
C CYS A 147 13.42 5.22 -3.26
N TYR A 148 14.39 4.32 -3.22
CA TYR A 148 15.80 4.68 -3.20
C TYR A 148 16.20 5.38 -4.49
N ALA A 149 15.90 4.78 -5.64
CA ALA A 149 16.25 5.32 -6.95
C ALA A 149 15.64 6.71 -7.18
N SER A 150 14.39 6.92 -6.80
CA SER A 150 13.72 8.22 -6.95
C SER A 150 14.36 9.34 -6.13
N ARG A 151 15.08 9.04 -5.05
CA ARG A 151 15.76 10.02 -4.18
C ARG A 151 17.20 10.33 -4.62
N GLN A 152 17.78 9.51 -5.52
CA GLN A 152 19.17 9.68 -5.93
C GLN A 152 19.31 10.70 -7.07
N PRO A 153 20.02 11.83 -6.86
CA PRO A 153 20.21 12.84 -7.91
C PRO A 153 20.92 12.30 -9.17
N LYS A 154 21.81 11.31 -8.99
CA LYS A 154 22.56 10.64 -10.08
C LYS A 154 21.68 9.80 -10.99
N LEU A 155 20.53 9.33 -10.49
CA LEU A 155 19.59 8.48 -11.23
C LEU A 155 18.46 9.28 -11.90
N SER A 156 18.54 10.62 -11.91
CA SER A 156 17.54 11.46 -12.56
C SER A 156 17.33 11.17 -14.05
N LEU A 157 18.36 10.68 -14.73
CA LEU A 157 18.28 10.28 -16.14
C LEU A 157 17.35 9.10 -16.38
N VAL A 158 17.17 8.21 -15.39
CA VAL A 158 16.35 7.00 -15.53
C VAL A 158 14.87 7.24 -15.22
N LEU A 159 14.55 8.36 -14.55
CA LEU A 159 13.17 8.66 -14.10
C LEU A 159 12.18 8.81 -15.26
N ASN A 160 12.65 9.40 -16.38
CA ASN A 160 11.80 9.78 -17.52
C ASN A 160 12.03 8.90 -18.76
N VAL A 161 12.76 7.80 -18.60
CA VAL A 161 12.97 6.83 -19.68
C VAL A 161 11.67 6.14 -20.01
N GLN A 162 11.39 5.96 -21.30
CA GLN A 162 10.23 5.23 -21.80
C GLN A 162 10.64 3.81 -22.22
N ASP A 163 9.79 2.83 -21.95
CA ASP A 163 9.93 1.47 -22.44
C ASP A 163 9.47 1.31 -23.90
N ASN A 164 9.39 0.07 -24.40
CA ASN A 164 8.93 -0.20 -25.77
C ASN A 164 7.47 0.17 -26.03
N ASN A 165 6.64 0.39 -24.99
CA ASN A 165 5.27 0.88 -25.08
C ASN A 165 5.17 2.40 -24.93
N GLY A 166 6.30 3.07 -24.72
CA GLY A 166 6.34 4.49 -24.38
C GLY A 166 5.96 4.78 -22.92
N ASP A 167 5.75 3.75 -22.11
CA ASP A 167 5.45 3.92 -20.69
C ASP A 167 6.72 4.29 -19.92
N THR A 168 6.62 5.27 -19.03
CA THR A 168 7.66 5.57 -18.03
C THR A 168 7.42 4.74 -16.77
N ALA A 169 8.37 4.70 -15.85
CA ALA A 169 8.18 4.04 -14.55
C ALA A 169 6.94 4.58 -13.80
N LEU A 170 6.60 5.87 -13.97
CA LEU A 170 5.36 6.43 -13.40
C LEU A 170 4.11 5.84 -14.04
N HIS A 171 4.08 5.63 -15.37
CA HIS A 171 2.97 4.94 -16.04
C HIS A 171 2.77 3.52 -15.48
N HIS A 172 3.87 2.79 -15.29
CA HIS A 172 3.82 1.46 -14.68
C HIS A 172 3.26 1.50 -13.26
N ALA A 173 3.73 2.42 -12.40
CA ALA A 173 3.21 2.58 -11.04
C ALA A 173 1.69 2.86 -11.02
N VAL A 174 1.22 3.73 -11.93
CA VAL A 174 -0.22 4.02 -12.10
C VAL A 174 -0.99 2.80 -12.60
N ARG A 175 -0.45 2.08 -13.60
CA ARG A 175 -1.07 0.88 -14.19
C ARG A 175 -1.25 -0.22 -13.15
N MET A 176 -0.24 -0.45 -12.31
CA MET A 176 -0.26 -1.44 -11.24
C MET A 176 -1.08 -0.98 -10.02
N GLY A 177 -1.31 0.31 -9.86
CA GLY A 177 -1.98 0.87 -8.69
C GLY A 177 -1.06 0.91 -7.45
N ASN A 178 0.26 0.88 -7.66
CA ASN A 178 1.24 0.92 -6.58
C ASN A 178 1.41 2.35 -6.05
N LEU A 179 0.66 2.67 -5.00
CA LEU A 179 0.61 4.02 -4.44
C LEU A 179 1.93 4.44 -3.78
N GLU A 180 2.67 3.52 -3.20
CA GLU A 180 3.96 3.83 -2.55
C GLU A 180 5.01 4.25 -3.57
N VAL A 181 5.22 3.44 -4.61
CA VAL A 181 6.14 3.78 -5.69
C VAL A 181 5.72 5.07 -6.38
N PHE A 182 4.43 5.21 -6.68
CA PHE A 182 3.87 6.42 -7.24
C PHE A 182 4.24 7.66 -6.40
N ASN A 183 4.03 7.61 -5.09
CA ASN A 183 4.36 8.72 -4.19
C ASN A 183 5.87 9.00 -4.12
N CYS A 184 6.69 7.94 -4.09
CA CYS A 184 8.14 8.09 -4.12
C CYS A 184 8.61 8.79 -5.40
N LEU A 185 8.06 8.41 -6.56
CA LEU A 185 8.38 9.00 -7.86
C LEU A 185 7.91 10.46 -7.96
N VAL A 186 6.62 10.72 -7.65
CA VAL A 186 6.00 12.05 -7.79
C VAL A 186 6.66 13.10 -6.90
N ARG A 187 7.21 12.72 -5.74
CA ARG A 187 7.95 13.63 -4.86
C ARG A 187 9.22 14.20 -5.51
N ASN A 188 9.79 13.52 -6.49
CA ASN A 188 10.98 14.03 -7.18
C ASN A 188 10.59 15.13 -8.19
N PRO A 189 11.09 16.38 -8.04
CA PRO A 189 10.74 17.48 -8.94
C PRO A 189 11.28 17.32 -10.36
N LYS A 190 12.31 16.45 -10.58
CA LYS A 190 12.88 16.16 -11.90
C LYS A 190 12.05 15.15 -12.70
N LEU A 191 11.05 14.53 -12.08
CA LEU A 191 10.13 13.65 -12.80
C LEU A 191 9.21 14.49 -13.69
N ASP A 192 9.18 14.17 -14.98
CA ASP A 192 8.30 14.79 -15.95
C ASP A 192 6.93 14.08 -15.93
N LEU A 193 5.87 14.82 -15.64
CA LEU A 193 4.51 14.32 -15.56
C LEU A 193 3.77 14.45 -16.90
N SER A 194 4.38 15.08 -17.90
CA SER A 194 3.77 15.39 -19.20
C SER A 194 4.02 14.35 -20.29
N ILE A 195 4.93 13.41 -20.07
CA ILE A 195 5.35 12.44 -21.09
C ILE A 195 4.16 11.52 -21.42
N PRO A 196 3.70 11.48 -22.69
CA PRO A 196 2.68 10.53 -23.13
C PRO A 196 3.31 9.19 -23.50
N ASN A 197 2.55 8.11 -23.37
CA ASN A 197 2.96 6.81 -23.90
C ASN A 197 2.54 6.66 -25.39
N LYS A 198 2.75 5.48 -25.99
CA LYS A 198 2.37 5.22 -27.41
C LYS A 198 0.87 5.28 -27.66
N ASP A 199 0.04 5.18 -26.63
CA ASP A 199 -1.42 5.36 -26.73
C ASP A 199 -1.82 6.85 -26.57
N ASP A 200 -0.86 7.75 -26.55
CA ASP A 200 -1.01 9.20 -26.31
C ASP A 200 -1.62 9.53 -24.92
N LEU A 201 -1.40 8.66 -23.94
CA LEU A 201 -1.88 8.82 -22.59
C LEU A 201 -0.75 9.31 -21.67
N THR A 202 -0.99 10.42 -20.97
CA THR A 202 -0.14 10.85 -19.85
C THR A 202 -0.40 9.98 -18.60
N PRO A 203 0.45 10.00 -17.56
CA PRO A 203 0.18 9.32 -16.30
C PRO A 203 -1.17 9.72 -15.67
N LEU A 204 -1.59 10.99 -15.83
CA LEU A 204 -2.89 11.47 -15.38
C LEU A 204 -4.04 10.80 -16.14
N ASP A 205 -3.96 10.74 -17.47
CA ASP A 205 -4.98 10.11 -18.29
C ASP A 205 -5.07 8.60 -18.02
N LEU A 206 -3.91 7.96 -17.89
CA LEU A 206 -3.85 6.54 -17.55
C LEU A 206 -4.49 6.26 -16.19
N SER A 207 -4.25 7.13 -15.18
CA SER A 207 -4.89 6.98 -13.86
C SER A 207 -6.41 7.02 -13.96
N ARG A 208 -6.95 7.96 -14.75
CA ARG A 208 -8.40 8.12 -14.97
C ARG A 208 -9.01 6.97 -15.77
N SER A 209 -8.31 6.48 -16.80
CA SER A 209 -8.78 5.39 -17.66
C SER A 209 -8.91 4.04 -16.93
N LYS A 210 -8.20 3.88 -15.82
CA LYS A 210 -8.14 2.65 -15.02
C LYS A 210 -9.00 2.68 -13.76
N ILE A 211 -9.65 3.80 -13.44
CA ILE A 211 -10.58 3.86 -12.32
C ILE A 211 -11.79 3.00 -12.63
N PRO A 212 -12.08 1.93 -11.86
CA PRO A 212 -13.31 1.18 -12.03
C PRO A 212 -14.49 2.08 -11.69
N TYR A 213 -15.43 2.24 -12.60
CA TYR A 213 -16.65 3.02 -12.36
C TYR A 213 -17.47 2.48 -11.18
N GLN A 214 -17.28 1.21 -10.86
CA GLN A 214 -17.98 0.47 -9.82
C GLN A 214 -17.38 0.64 -8.41
N SER A 215 -16.30 1.40 -8.24
CA SER A 215 -15.64 1.54 -6.95
C SER A 215 -16.50 2.38 -6.00
N ILE A 216 -17.22 1.72 -5.09
CA ILE A 216 -18.02 2.34 -4.02
C ILE A 216 -17.11 3.09 -3.06
N SER A 217 -15.97 2.54 -2.74
CA SER A 217 -14.95 3.21 -1.94
C SER A 217 -14.04 4.06 -2.82
N TYR A 218 -14.57 5.17 -3.30
CA TYR A 218 -13.83 6.13 -4.15
C TYR A 218 -12.53 6.63 -3.50
N LYS A 219 -12.48 6.64 -2.17
CA LYS A 219 -11.32 7.13 -1.42
C LYS A 219 -10.22 6.09 -1.25
N SER A 220 -10.57 4.81 -1.13
CA SER A 220 -9.59 3.73 -0.95
C SER A 220 -9.05 3.13 -2.27
N ASN A 221 -9.55 3.59 -3.44
CA ASN A 221 -8.97 3.16 -4.70
C ASN A 221 -7.66 3.90 -4.97
N PRO A 222 -6.51 3.21 -5.03
CA PRO A 222 -5.20 3.83 -5.24
C PRO A 222 -5.16 4.74 -6.47
N ARG A 223 -5.85 4.39 -7.54
CA ARG A 223 -5.87 5.16 -8.80
C ARG A 223 -6.63 6.48 -8.67
N VAL A 224 -7.65 6.54 -7.82
CA VAL A 224 -8.34 7.80 -7.51
C VAL A 224 -7.43 8.74 -6.74
N VAL A 225 -6.72 8.20 -5.75
CA VAL A 225 -5.70 8.95 -4.99
C VAL A 225 -4.61 9.46 -5.93
N MET A 226 -4.08 8.59 -6.80
CA MET A 226 -3.07 8.97 -7.80
C MET A 226 -3.56 10.07 -8.74
N SER A 227 -4.79 9.92 -9.28
CA SER A 227 -5.39 10.93 -10.18
C SER A 227 -5.54 12.28 -9.47
N ARG A 228 -6.02 12.29 -8.23
CA ARG A 228 -6.14 13.50 -7.43
C ARG A 228 -4.79 14.14 -7.15
N THR A 229 -3.81 13.33 -6.74
CA THR A 229 -2.44 13.80 -6.48
C THR A 229 -1.82 14.42 -7.73
N LEU A 230 -1.96 13.77 -8.91
CA LEU A 230 -1.46 14.29 -10.18
C LEU A 230 -2.11 15.63 -10.54
N LEU A 231 -3.43 15.78 -10.32
CA LEU A 231 -4.12 17.05 -10.50
C LEU A 231 -3.58 18.15 -9.57
N LEU A 232 -3.41 17.83 -8.29
CA LEU A 232 -2.92 18.80 -7.29
C LEU A 232 -1.48 19.25 -7.58
N VAL A 233 -0.64 18.37 -8.16
CA VAL A 233 0.73 18.75 -8.55
C VAL A 233 0.80 19.38 -9.93
N GLY A 234 -0.34 19.60 -10.60
CA GLY A 234 -0.42 20.28 -11.89
C GLY A 234 0.03 19.42 -13.07
N ALA A 235 -0.12 18.09 -13.00
CA ALA A 235 0.18 17.21 -14.12
C ALA A 235 -0.77 17.54 -15.31
N PRO A 236 -0.23 17.73 -16.53
CA PRO A 236 -1.04 18.01 -17.69
C PRO A 236 -1.82 16.76 -18.13
N ALA A 237 -3.02 16.96 -18.61
CA ALA A 237 -3.73 15.95 -19.39
C ALA A 237 -3.13 15.89 -20.80
N GLY A 238 -3.19 14.73 -21.45
CA GLY A 238 -2.71 14.54 -22.82
C GLY A 238 -3.48 15.37 -23.83
N GLY A 239 -2.95 15.41 -25.06
CA GLY A 239 -3.51 16.17 -26.17
C GLY A 239 -4.87 15.68 -26.70
N SER A 240 -5.35 14.54 -26.21
CA SER A 240 -6.65 13.98 -26.61
C SER A 240 -7.79 14.89 -26.14
N ARG A 241 -8.72 15.21 -27.06
CA ARG A 241 -9.94 15.93 -26.69
C ARG A 241 -10.64 15.21 -25.53
N SER A 242 -11.00 15.97 -24.51
CA SER A 242 -11.58 15.43 -23.26
C SER A 242 -12.88 14.64 -23.46
N ASP A 243 -13.66 15.01 -24.48
CA ASP A 243 -14.90 14.30 -24.87
C ASP A 243 -14.58 12.92 -25.49
N LEU A 244 -13.64 12.84 -26.43
CA LEU A 244 -13.20 11.58 -27.05
C LEU A 244 -12.52 10.66 -26.04
N PHE A 245 -11.69 11.21 -25.15
CA PHE A 245 -11.09 10.47 -24.07
C PHE A 245 -12.15 9.86 -23.15
N ARG A 246 -13.15 10.69 -22.77
CA ARG A 246 -14.23 10.27 -21.89
C ARG A 246 -15.10 9.18 -22.55
N GLU A 247 -15.41 9.31 -23.83
CA GLU A 247 -16.16 8.31 -24.61
C GLU A 247 -15.38 7.00 -24.69
N LYS A 248 -14.11 7.05 -25.11
CA LYS A 248 -13.27 5.86 -25.33
C LYS A 248 -12.94 5.10 -24.04
N TYR A 249 -12.60 5.82 -22.97
CA TYR A 249 -12.00 5.23 -21.77
C TYR A 249 -12.94 5.18 -20.56
N ILE A 250 -13.96 6.02 -20.49
CA ILE A 250 -14.87 6.11 -19.36
C ILE A 250 -16.26 5.59 -19.70
N ILE A 251 -16.93 6.19 -20.68
CA ILE A 251 -18.33 5.86 -21.00
C ILE A 251 -18.42 4.49 -21.68
N GLY A 252 -17.56 4.18 -22.62
CA GLY A 252 -17.58 2.91 -23.37
C GLY A 252 -17.33 1.64 -22.53
N LYS A 253 -16.99 1.79 -21.23
CA LYS A 253 -16.73 0.67 -20.32
C LYS A 253 -17.78 0.51 -19.21
N ILE A 254 -18.80 1.37 -19.18
CA ILE A 254 -19.87 1.27 -18.18
C ILE A 254 -20.84 0.19 -18.62
N ASP A 255 -20.74 -0.97 -17.99
CA ASP A 255 -21.75 -2.02 -18.05
C ASP A 255 -22.77 -1.74 -16.92
N GLU A 256 -23.83 -1.03 -17.25
CA GLU A 256 -24.86 -0.61 -16.29
C GLU A 256 -25.46 -1.80 -15.52
N LYS A 257 -25.56 -2.96 -16.17
CA LYS A 257 -26.08 -4.18 -15.55
C LYS A 257 -25.13 -4.67 -14.45
N LYS A 258 -23.83 -4.71 -14.72
CA LYS A 258 -22.82 -5.10 -13.72
C LYS A 258 -22.73 -4.09 -12.58
N VAL A 259 -22.85 -2.77 -12.90
CA VAL A 259 -22.89 -1.73 -11.86
C VAL A 259 -24.09 -1.91 -10.95
N SER A 260 -25.26 -2.16 -11.53
CA SER A 260 -26.49 -2.37 -10.77
C SER A 260 -26.39 -3.62 -9.88
N GLU A 261 -25.90 -4.73 -10.41
CA GLU A 261 -25.70 -5.97 -9.65
C GLU A 261 -24.71 -5.80 -8.49
N TYR A 262 -23.59 -5.15 -8.77
CA TYR A 262 -22.58 -4.83 -7.74
C TYR A 262 -23.18 -3.95 -6.63
N LEU A 263 -23.96 -2.91 -6.98
CA LEU A 263 -24.62 -2.05 -6.01
C LEU A 263 -25.62 -2.83 -5.15
N VAL A 264 -26.41 -3.73 -5.74
CA VAL A 264 -27.35 -4.56 -5.00
C VAL A 264 -26.62 -5.44 -4.00
N ASN A 265 -25.61 -6.17 -4.45
CA ASN A 265 -24.84 -7.08 -3.58
C ASN A 265 -24.17 -6.34 -2.41
N THR A 266 -23.56 -5.18 -2.71
CA THR A 266 -22.88 -4.39 -1.67
C THR A 266 -23.87 -3.77 -0.68
N THR A 267 -25.01 -3.26 -1.15
CA THR A 267 -26.03 -2.67 -0.27
C THR A 267 -26.66 -3.72 0.64
N GLN A 268 -26.81 -4.96 0.19
CA GLN A 268 -27.26 -6.07 1.05
C GLN A 268 -26.27 -6.35 2.18
N ALA A 269 -24.97 -6.50 1.87
CA ALA A 269 -23.96 -6.75 2.89
C ALA A 269 -23.88 -5.61 3.91
N MET A 270 -23.83 -4.36 3.42
CA MET A 270 -23.82 -3.17 4.30
C MET A 270 -25.10 -3.02 5.11
N GLY A 271 -26.25 -3.40 4.55
CA GLY A 271 -27.54 -3.37 5.22
C GLY A 271 -27.58 -4.30 6.43
N ILE A 272 -27.03 -5.51 6.31
CA ILE A 272 -26.93 -6.44 7.42
C ILE A 272 -26.11 -5.84 8.57
N VAL A 273 -24.94 -5.30 8.27
CA VAL A 273 -24.07 -4.67 9.29
C VAL A 273 -24.78 -3.49 9.96
N SER A 274 -25.41 -2.62 9.17
CA SER A 274 -26.13 -1.45 9.63
C SER A 274 -27.26 -1.81 10.60
N VAL A 275 -28.08 -2.83 10.28
CA VAL A 275 -29.16 -3.29 11.13
C VAL A 275 -28.63 -3.95 12.42
N LEU A 276 -27.54 -4.73 12.33
CA LEU A 276 -26.90 -5.31 13.50
C LEU A 276 -26.41 -4.23 14.49
N ILE A 277 -25.75 -3.19 13.99
CA ILE A 277 -25.32 -2.08 14.86
C ILE A 277 -26.53 -1.39 15.48
N ALA A 278 -27.57 -1.09 14.70
CA ALA A 278 -28.79 -0.46 15.23
C ALA A 278 -29.46 -1.30 16.31
N THR A 279 -29.52 -2.63 16.14
CA THR A 279 -30.14 -3.52 17.15
C THR A 279 -29.31 -3.62 18.43
N VAL A 280 -27.99 -3.69 18.33
CA VAL A 280 -27.08 -3.76 19.48
C VAL A 280 -27.13 -2.46 20.28
N THR A 281 -27.03 -1.31 19.60
CA THR A 281 -27.09 0.01 20.27
C THR A 281 -28.46 0.28 20.87
N PHE A 282 -29.55 -0.12 20.20
CA PHE A 282 -30.88 -0.03 20.77
C PHE A 282 -30.98 -0.86 22.06
N ALA A 283 -30.48 -2.10 22.07
CA ALA A 283 -30.48 -2.94 23.27
C ALA A 283 -29.63 -2.35 24.41
N SER A 284 -28.45 -1.79 24.05
CA SER A 284 -27.55 -1.12 25.00
C SER A 284 -28.21 0.04 25.74
N ALA A 285 -29.06 0.81 25.07
CA ALA A 285 -29.78 1.93 25.67
C ALA A 285 -30.73 1.51 26.78
N PHE A 286 -31.21 0.25 26.80
CA PHE A 286 -32.11 -0.30 27.84
C PHE A 286 -31.39 -1.20 28.84
N THR A 287 -30.17 -1.63 28.55
CA THR A 287 -29.33 -2.44 29.44
C THR A 287 -28.13 -1.65 29.93
N LEU A 288 -28.38 -0.54 30.62
CA LEU A 288 -27.34 0.42 30.99
C LEU A 288 -26.31 -0.17 31.97
N PRO A 289 -25.02 0.14 31.80
CA PRO A 289 -23.99 -0.28 32.73
C PRO A 289 -24.24 0.27 34.14
N GLY A 290 -24.06 -0.57 35.17
CA GLY A 290 -24.29 -0.20 36.57
C GLY A 290 -25.72 -0.33 37.07
N GLY A 291 -26.70 -0.56 36.17
CA GLY A 291 -28.12 -0.78 36.58
C GLY A 291 -28.84 0.47 37.04
N TYR A 292 -29.99 0.23 37.70
CA TYR A 292 -30.91 1.30 38.12
C TYR A 292 -31.16 1.21 39.65
N TYR A 293 -31.44 2.35 40.28
CA TYR A 293 -31.93 2.40 41.67
C TYR A 293 -33.27 1.68 41.78
N GLN A 294 -33.37 0.69 42.67
CA GLN A 294 -34.60 -0.07 42.88
C GLN A 294 -35.52 0.56 43.91
N SER A 295 -34.96 1.22 44.92
CA SER A 295 -35.73 1.88 45.99
C SER A 295 -35.14 3.25 46.37
N ALA A 296 -35.96 4.07 47.00
CA ALA A 296 -35.53 5.37 47.52
C ALA A 296 -34.52 5.24 48.69
N SER A 297 -34.47 4.06 49.36
CA SER A 297 -33.50 3.76 50.41
C SER A 297 -32.08 3.63 49.87
N ASP A 298 -31.89 3.38 48.59
CA ASP A 298 -30.58 3.23 47.95
C ASP A 298 -29.88 4.57 47.62
N GLY A 299 -30.46 5.70 48.07
CA GLY A 299 -29.88 7.04 47.91
C GLY A 299 -30.10 7.73 46.57
N GLY A 300 -31.01 7.17 45.75
CA GLY A 300 -31.39 7.71 44.43
C GLY A 300 -32.90 7.66 44.17
N VAL A 301 -33.32 8.24 43.06
CA VAL A 301 -34.72 8.14 42.60
C VAL A 301 -34.92 6.78 41.93
N PRO A 302 -35.91 5.99 42.35
CA PRO A 302 -36.19 4.70 41.75
C PRO A 302 -36.36 4.79 40.23
N GLY A 303 -35.76 3.86 39.48
CA GLY A 303 -35.78 3.86 38.01
C GLY A 303 -34.76 4.74 37.33
N THR A 304 -33.92 5.47 38.08
CA THR A 304 -32.81 6.24 37.48
C THR A 304 -31.51 5.43 37.44
N PRO A 305 -30.65 5.61 36.43
CA PRO A 305 -29.37 4.92 36.34
C PRO A 305 -28.45 5.28 37.51
N ILE A 306 -27.79 4.30 38.13
CA ILE A 306 -26.89 4.50 39.28
C ILE A 306 -25.71 5.40 38.89
N LEU A 307 -25.16 5.21 37.68
CA LEU A 307 -23.99 5.92 37.17
C LEU A 307 -24.31 7.25 36.44
N ALA A 308 -25.57 7.71 36.50
CA ALA A 308 -26.05 8.90 35.77
C ALA A 308 -25.25 10.19 36.04
N ARG A 309 -24.52 10.29 37.18
CA ARG A 309 -23.69 11.47 37.51
C ARG A 309 -22.26 11.39 36.96
N SER A 310 -21.87 10.25 36.39
CA SER A 310 -20.50 10.05 35.85
C SER A 310 -20.35 10.66 34.47
N TYR A 311 -19.26 11.40 34.23
CA TYR A 311 -18.92 11.89 32.89
C TYR A 311 -18.73 10.77 31.87
N ALA A 312 -18.15 9.63 32.28
CA ALA A 312 -18.00 8.46 31.43
C ALA A 312 -19.34 7.86 31.01
N PHE A 313 -20.37 7.91 31.88
CA PHE A 313 -21.72 7.48 31.55
C PHE A 313 -22.37 8.40 30.52
N HIS A 314 -22.20 9.72 30.64
CA HIS A 314 -22.70 10.65 29.63
C HIS A 314 -22.02 10.42 28.27
N ALA A 315 -20.70 10.21 28.26
CA ALA A 315 -19.97 9.90 27.04
C ALA A 315 -20.40 8.57 26.41
N PHE A 316 -20.67 7.54 27.22
CA PHE A 316 -21.23 6.25 26.79
C PHE A 316 -22.57 6.45 26.09
N ILE A 317 -23.52 7.15 26.71
CA ILE A 317 -24.85 7.39 26.14
C ILE A 317 -24.76 8.19 24.84
N LEU A 318 -23.91 9.21 24.78
CA LEU A 318 -23.72 10.02 23.56
C LEU A 318 -23.14 9.17 22.43
N ALA A 319 -22.13 8.35 22.71
CA ALA A 319 -21.52 7.45 21.72
C ALA A 319 -22.53 6.41 21.22
N ASP A 320 -23.28 5.79 22.12
CA ASP A 320 -24.32 4.80 21.79
C ASP A 320 -25.44 5.40 20.95
N THR A 321 -25.95 6.58 21.33
CA THR A 321 -26.97 7.31 20.58
C THR A 321 -26.45 7.70 19.17
N LEU A 322 -25.20 8.16 19.06
CA LEU A 322 -24.61 8.51 17.77
C LEU A 322 -24.47 7.28 16.88
N ALA A 323 -24.03 6.16 17.43
CA ALA A 323 -23.96 4.89 16.72
C ALA A 323 -25.32 4.46 16.18
N PHE A 324 -26.35 4.55 17.01
CA PHE A 324 -27.74 4.23 16.64
C PHE A 324 -28.24 5.11 15.50
N ILE A 325 -28.12 6.43 15.65
CA ILE A 325 -28.62 7.39 14.64
C ILE A 325 -27.88 7.20 13.31
N CYS A 326 -26.56 7.08 13.34
CA CYS A 326 -25.77 6.88 12.13
C CYS A 326 -26.12 5.58 11.42
N SER A 327 -26.33 4.48 12.16
CA SER A 327 -26.72 3.21 11.58
C SER A 327 -28.12 3.23 10.97
N CYS A 328 -29.08 3.86 11.63
CA CYS A 328 -30.45 4.03 11.09
C CYS A 328 -30.43 4.87 9.79
N LEU A 329 -29.71 5.99 9.78
CA LEU A 329 -29.56 6.83 8.58
C LEU A 329 -28.82 6.10 7.45
N ALA A 330 -27.83 5.27 7.78
CA ALA A 330 -27.16 4.43 6.81
C ALA A 330 -28.11 3.41 6.20
N THR A 331 -28.91 2.71 7.03
CA THR A 331 -29.93 1.75 6.56
C THR A 331 -30.92 2.43 5.61
N PHE A 332 -31.43 3.60 5.98
CA PHE A 332 -32.35 4.36 5.13
C PHE A 332 -31.71 4.71 3.79
N SER A 333 -30.48 5.18 3.80
CA SER A 333 -29.74 5.52 2.59
C SER A 333 -29.45 4.29 1.69
N LEU A 334 -29.20 3.13 2.31
CA LEU A 334 -29.00 1.84 1.60
C LEU A 334 -30.24 1.35 0.87
N VAL A 335 -31.44 1.63 1.40
CA VAL A 335 -32.70 1.29 0.70
C VAL A 335 -32.74 1.98 -0.67
N PHE A 336 -32.42 3.27 -0.74
CA PHE A 336 -32.37 3.98 -2.02
C PHE A 336 -31.24 3.49 -2.93
N ALA A 337 -30.09 3.15 -2.38
CA ALA A 337 -28.98 2.62 -3.13
C ALA A 337 -29.28 1.24 -3.75
N GLY A 338 -30.11 0.42 -3.06
CA GLY A 338 -30.46 -0.93 -3.48
C GLY A 338 -31.54 -1.02 -4.55
N VAL A 339 -32.35 0.03 -4.77
CA VAL A 339 -33.48 0.01 -5.71
C VAL A 339 -33.00 0.14 -7.17
N PRO A 340 -33.16 -0.91 -8.03
CA PRO A 340 -32.66 -0.87 -9.40
C PRO A 340 -33.36 0.17 -10.30
N ALA A 341 -34.57 0.60 -9.96
CA ALA A 341 -35.34 1.58 -10.71
C ALA A 341 -34.81 3.03 -10.58
N VAL A 342 -33.92 3.27 -9.62
CA VAL A 342 -33.29 4.57 -9.39
C VAL A 342 -32.04 4.70 -10.27
N ASP A 343 -31.81 5.91 -10.80
CA ASP A 343 -30.60 6.21 -11.58
C ASP A 343 -29.32 5.82 -10.83
N HIS A 344 -28.38 5.22 -11.55
CA HIS A 344 -27.16 4.66 -10.96
C HIS A 344 -26.27 5.70 -10.27
N PHE A 345 -26.27 6.98 -10.73
CA PHE A 345 -25.53 8.07 -10.04
C PHE A 345 -26.13 8.39 -8.69
N ILE A 346 -27.45 8.41 -8.59
CA ILE A 346 -28.17 8.64 -7.33
C ILE A 346 -27.90 7.48 -6.37
N ARG A 347 -27.96 6.26 -6.86
CA ARG A 347 -27.66 5.04 -6.10
C ARG A 347 -26.24 5.05 -5.57
N LEU A 348 -25.23 5.40 -6.39
CA LEU A 348 -23.84 5.54 -5.97
C LEU A 348 -23.67 6.63 -4.90
N LYS A 349 -24.35 7.78 -5.04
CA LYS A 349 -24.34 8.84 -4.04
C LYS A 349 -24.85 8.34 -2.69
N HIS A 350 -26.01 7.67 -2.68
CA HIS A 350 -26.57 7.10 -1.45
C HIS A 350 -25.69 6.01 -0.86
N SER A 351 -25.10 5.14 -1.67
CA SER A 351 -24.12 4.14 -1.21
C SER A 351 -22.89 4.76 -0.55
N ASN A 352 -22.35 5.85 -1.12
CA ASN A 352 -21.23 6.59 -0.52
C ASN A 352 -21.60 7.31 0.79
N ILE A 353 -22.83 7.79 0.91
CA ILE A 353 -23.34 8.40 2.16
C ILE A 353 -23.45 7.32 3.23
N SER A 354 -24.05 6.18 2.90
CA SER A 354 -24.18 5.05 3.81
C SER A 354 -22.85 4.56 4.35
N MET A 355 -21.84 4.43 3.48
CA MET A 355 -20.50 4.00 3.88
C MET A 355 -19.91 4.93 4.96
N ARG A 356 -20.04 6.26 4.79
CA ARG A 356 -19.54 7.21 5.79
C ARG A 356 -20.31 7.14 7.10
N LEU A 357 -21.61 6.96 7.01
CA LEU A 357 -22.47 6.82 8.19
C LEU A 357 -22.18 5.53 8.94
N LEU A 358 -21.98 4.42 8.21
CA LEU A 358 -21.56 3.14 8.81
C LEU A 358 -20.21 3.26 9.52
N PHE A 359 -19.23 3.89 8.88
CA PHE A 359 -17.92 4.11 9.50
C PHE A 359 -18.02 4.95 10.77
N ALA A 360 -18.81 6.04 10.75
CA ALA A 360 -19.08 6.83 11.95
C ALA A 360 -19.80 6.03 13.04
N SER A 361 -20.75 5.19 12.65
CA SER A 361 -21.48 4.29 13.56
C SER A 361 -20.55 3.26 14.20
N GLU A 362 -19.64 2.66 13.45
CA GLU A 362 -18.66 1.70 13.94
C GLU A 362 -17.70 2.31 14.97
N ILE A 363 -17.18 3.51 14.70
CA ILE A 363 -16.35 4.27 15.65
C ILE A 363 -17.12 4.51 16.94
N SER A 364 -18.35 4.97 16.82
CA SER A 364 -19.18 5.32 17.98
C SER A 364 -19.56 4.08 18.79
N LEU A 365 -19.84 2.95 18.13
CA LEU A 365 -20.09 1.66 18.78
C LEU A 365 -18.86 1.18 19.57
N MET A 366 -17.66 1.26 18.99
CA MET A 366 -16.43 0.88 19.68
C MET A 366 -16.15 1.77 20.89
N ALA A 367 -16.41 3.07 20.76
CA ALA A 367 -16.28 4.01 21.87
C ALA A 367 -17.30 3.70 22.99
N SER A 368 -18.56 3.43 22.62
CA SER A 368 -19.61 3.02 23.57
C SER A 368 -19.24 1.73 24.29
N PHE A 369 -18.75 0.70 23.57
CA PHE A 369 -18.31 -0.56 24.15
C PHE A 369 -17.15 -0.34 25.16
N ALA A 370 -16.12 0.41 24.79
CA ALA A 370 -14.99 0.68 25.66
C ALA A 370 -15.41 1.45 26.93
N LEU A 371 -16.25 2.47 26.78
CA LEU A 371 -16.78 3.25 27.90
C LEU A 371 -17.70 2.42 28.81
N GLY A 372 -18.54 1.57 28.22
CA GLY A 372 -19.42 0.67 28.98
C GLY A 372 -18.64 -0.30 29.84
N LEU A 373 -17.58 -0.93 29.28
CA LEU A 373 -16.70 -1.81 30.04
C LEU A 373 -15.88 -1.04 31.09
N TYR A 374 -15.41 0.16 30.76
CA TYR A 374 -14.74 1.03 31.73
C TYR A 374 -15.64 1.32 32.93
N LEU A 375 -16.90 1.69 32.71
CA LEU A 375 -17.87 1.99 33.79
C LEU A 375 -18.10 0.82 34.72
N VAL A 376 -18.12 -0.40 34.19
CA VAL A 376 -18.36 -1.61 34.99
C VAL A 376 -17.09 -2.06 35.72
N LEU A 377 -15.94 -2.00 35.10
CA LEU A 377 -14.69 -2.56 35.64
C LEU A 377 -13.86 -1.56 36.46
N ALA A 378 -13.95 -0.26 36.20
CA ALA A 378 -13.13 0.74 36.87
C ALA A 378 -13.23 0.72 38.41
N PRO A 379 -14.41 0.49 39.03
CA PRO A 379 -14.52 0.46 40.47
C PRO A 379 -13.83 -0.74 41.15
N THR A 380 -13.68 -1.85 40.43
CA THR A 380 -13.15 -3.11 40.98
C THR A 380 -11.78 -3.49 40.43
N ALA A 381 -11.50 -3.15 39.17
CA ALA A 381 -10.30 -3.60 38.47
C ALA A 381 -9.79 -2.53 37.50
N HIS A 382 -9.30 -1.42 38.04
CA HIS A 382 -8.90 -0.24 37.27
C HIS A 382 -7.86 -0.54 36.17
N ALA A 383 -6.88 -1.39 36.46
CA ALA A 383 -5.87 -1.81 35.49
C ALA A 383 -6.49 -2.56 34.29
N ILE A 384 -7.45 -3.46 34.54
CA ILE A 384 -8.15 -4.21 33.48
C ILE A 384 -9.00 -3.27 32.64
N ALA A 385 -9.70 -2.32 33.29
CA ALA A 385 -10.49 -1.31 32.57
C ALA A 385 -9.66 -0.50 31.58
N ILE A 386 -8.49 -0.01 31.99
CA ILE A 386 -7.56 0.71 31.13
C ILE A 386 -7.04 -0.17 30.00
N THR A 387 -6.69 -1.43 30.29
CA THR A 387 -6.19 -2.38 29.28
C THR A 387 -7.22 -2.64 28.20
N VAL A 388 -8.48 -2.86 28.59
CA VAL A 388 -9.58 -3.07 27.62
C VAL A 388 -9.81 -1.84 26.75
N CYS A 389 -9.81 -0.63 27.33
CA CYS A 389 -9.91 0.60 26.57
C CYS A 389 -8.74 0.75 25.57
N ALA A 390 -7.52 0.43 26.00
CA ALA A 390 -6.33 0.48 25.13
C ALA A 390 -6.43 -0.54 23.98
N ILE A 391 -6.86 -1.77 24.24
CA ILE A 391 -7.04 -2.80 23.21
C ILE A 391 -8.13 -2.37 22.22
N SER A 392 -9.29 -1.89 22.69
CA SER A 392 -10.39 -1.45 21.84
C SER A 392 -9.98 -0.28 20.95
N SER A 393 -9.28 0.71 21.51
CA SER A 393 -8.74 1.84 20.75
C SER A 393 -7.66 1.41 19.75
N GLY A 394 -6.80 0.47 20.15
CA GLY A 394 -5.75 -0.09 19.29
C GLY A 394 -6.32 -0.89 18.12
N ALA A 395 -7.32 -1.72 18.35
CA ALA A 395 -8.01 -2.48 17.30
C ALA A 395 -8.67 -1.54 16.26
N PHE A 396 -9.29 -0.47 16.72
CA PHE A 396 -9.87 0.56 15.86
C PHE A 396 -8.79 1.29 15.03
N LEU A 397 -7.71 1.73 15.66
CA LEU A 397 -6.60 2.39 14.96
C LEU A 397 -5.99 1.46 13.91
N PHE A 398 -5.85 0.18 14.21
CA PHE A 398 -5.33 -0.81 13.27
C PHE A 398 -6.28 -1.00 12.07
N GLY A 399 -7.57 -1.14 12.30
CA GLY A 399 -8.58 -1.30 11.23
C GLY A 399 -8.73 -0.05 10.34
N SER A 400 -8.51 1.16 10.90
CA SER A 400 -8.58 2.42 10.17
C SER A 400 -7.23 2.86 9.57
N MET A 401 -6.15 2.09 9.79
CA MET A 401 -4.79 2.50 9.43
C MET A 401 -4.60 2.69 7.92
N ASP A 402 -5.22 1.84 7.10
CA ASP A 402 -5.17 1.96 5.64
C ASP A 402 -5.82 3.27 5.16
N GLU A 403 -6.99 3.65 5.70
CA GLU A 403 -7.64 4.92 5.33
C GLU A 403 -6.85 6.14 5.83
N ALA A 404 -6.28 6.06 7.02
CA ALA A 404 -5.43 7.11 7.56
C ALA A 404 -4.14 7.27 6.74
N MET A 405 -3.52 6.17 6.33
CA MET A 405 -2.35 6.18 5.45
C MET A 405 -2.67 6.79 4.08
N HIS A 406 -3.81 6.47 3.48
CA HIS A 406 -4.25 7.09 2.23
C HIS A 406 -4.46 8.61 2.39
N MET A 407 -5.07 9.06 3.49
CA MET A 407 -5.18 10.50 3.80
C MET A 407 -3.82 11.18 3.96
N LEU A 408 -2.88 10.54 4.64
CA LEU A 408 -1.51 11.07 4.81
C LEU A 408 -0.78 11.17 3.47
N TYR A 409 -0.93 10.19 2.59
CA TYR A 409 -0.35 10.22 1.24
C TYR A 409 -0.96 11.35 0.40
N ASP A 410 -2.29 11.54 0.44
CA ASP A 410 -3.00 12.62 -0.26
C ASP A 410 -2.44 14.01 0.11
N LEU A 411 -2.06 14.20 1.36
CA LEU A 411 -1.59 15.50 1.86
C LEU A 411 -0.07 15.69 1.71
N ASN A 412 0.71 14.64 1.98
CA ASN A 412 2.17 14.77 2.06
C ASN A 412 2.86 14.78 0.69
N THR A 413 2.33 14.07 -0.31
CA THR A 413 2.98 13.96 -1.63
C THR A 413 2.96 15.29 -2.39
N PRO A 414 1.82 16.01 -2.51
CA PRO A 414 1.80 17.33 -3.12
C PRO A 414 2.64 18.34 -2.35
N ARG A 415 2.61 18.30 -1.00
CA ARG A 415 3.43 19.19 -0.15
C ARG A 415 4.92 19.00 -0.39
N ALA A 416 5.38 17.77 -0.52
CA ALA A 416 6.78 17.46 -0.75
C ALA A 416 7.28 17.95 -2.12
N ARG A 417 6.42 17.92 -3.16
CA ARG A 417 6.78 18.38 -4.52
C ARG A 417 6.66 19.89 -4.69
N LEU A 418 5.55 20.49 -4.23
CA LEU A 418 5.22 21.91 -4.50
C LEU A 418 5.67 22.87 -3.40
N GLY A 419 5.94 22.35 -2.21
CA GLY A 419 6.13 23.17 -1.00
C GLY A 419 4.79 23.72 -0.47
N ILE A 420 4.76 24.01 0.84
CA ILE A 420 3.53 24.41 1.54
C ILE A 420 2.91 25.71 0.98
N ARG A 421 3.73 26.65 0.52
CA ARG A 421 3.24 27.96 0.04
C ARG A 421 2.46 27.90 -1.27
N ARG A 422 2.75 26.98 -2.18
CA ARG A 422 2.01 26.84 -3.44
C ARG A 422 0.71 26.05 -3.28
N LEU A 423 0.63 25.14 -2.32
CA LEU A 423 -0.60 24.37 -2.05
C LEU A 423 -1.73 25.22 -1.45
N LEU A 424 -1.40 26.34 -0.79
CA LEU A 424 -2.39 27.27 -0.21
C LEU A 424 -2.87 28.33 -1.21
N SER A 425 -2.28 28.39 -2.40
CA SER A 425 -2.62 29.32 -3.48
C SER A 425 -3.40 28.67 -4.64
N THR A 426 -3.61 27.36 -4.62
CA THR A 426 -4.48 26.59 -5.52
C THR A 426 -5.80 26.23 -4.84
#